data_0499442b3d09435197862239141efd11
#
_entry.id   0499442b3d09435197862239141efd11
#
_cell.length_a   1.000
_cell.length_b   1.000
_cell.length_c   1.000
_cell.angle_alpha   90.00
_cell.angle_beta   90.00
_cell.angle_gamma   90.00
#
_symmetry.space_group_name_H-M   'P 1'
#
loop_
_entity.id
_entity.type
_entity.pdbx_description
1 polymer ?
#
loop_
_entity_poly.entity_id
_entity_poly.type
_entity_poly.pdbx_seq_one_letter_code
_entity_poly.pdbx_strand_id
1 'polypeptide(L)'
;MNITIRCKNTGRSHKVPVGFNLEEVYEMLDLHMPYGPTSAKVNNKVEGLHFTFFNDKDVEFLDITSSSGLRTYTRSLFFVLYKAVRDTYGSDARLRIDTPVSNGYYCRLRLPEGRAVDQEVVNKLKERMEQIIKADLPFHRITCPTEQAVTRFRQDGLESKAKLLEGLGKLYTTYYTLDDTADYFYGSLLIKTSQIYLFDLQLFADGLFLRIPDSKNPSELRPMVEQPKMFEVFNEQHRWNEILGITTVGEFNAACTKGLTNDLINLSEALQEKKISRLADRIAANKDIKVILIAGPSSSGKTTFSKRLSVQLMACGLKPLPISTDDYFVDRTKTPLDADGNYDFEHIDAMNIDLLTTQINALIQGKEVETPRYDFTTGKSVPSGHRYHLGEHDILILEGIHALNPRLTEGVDDKHKFKIYASALTTILLDDHNYIPTTDNRLLRRIVRDHKYRARSAQETIAQWPSVRRGEERWIFPFQEEADEMVNTALLFELAALRDQALPLLEEVPESAPEYSEAYRLRKFLTYLKPISTRGLPPTSLLREFLGGSTFKY
;
A
#
# COMPACT_ATOMS: atom_id res chain seq x y z
N MET A 1 -11.76 42.80 6.27
CA MET A 1 -10.69 42.32 7.15
C MET A 1 -9.76 41.44 6.31
N ASN A 2 -8.44 41.61 6.42
CA ASN A 2 -7.48 40.80 5.67
C ASN A 2 -6.67 39.92 6.63
N ILE A 3 -6.31 38.75 6.16
CA ILE A 3 -5.39 37.80 6.79
C ILE A 3 -4.10 37.71 5.98
N THR A 4 -3.07 37.12 6.54
CA THR A 4 -1.78 36.91 5.88
C THR A 4 -1.63 35.45 5.48
N ILE A 5 -1.45 35.19 4.18
CA ILE A 5 -1.09 33.87 3.65
C ILE A 5 0.39 33.89 3.27
N ARG A 6 1.18 33.01 3.90
CA ARG A 6 2.58 32.77 3.54
C ARG A 6 2.61 31.66 2.49
N CYS A 7 2.70 32.03 1.23
CA CYS A 7 2.66 31.09 0.12
C CYS A 7 4.07 30.59 -0.23
N LYS A 8 4.32 29.29 -0.05
CA LYS A 8 5.61 28.67 -0.36
C LYS A 8 5.92 28.67 -1.85
N ASN A 9 4.90 28.57 -2.70
CA ASN A 9 5.08 28.57 -4.17
C ASN A 9 5.60 29.91 -4.69
N THR A 10 5.23 31.05 -4.04
CA THR A 10 5.75 32.39 -4.38
C THR A 10 6.95 32.80 -3.55
N GLY A 11 7.20 32.13 -2.41
CA GLY A 11 8.19 32.52 -1.42
C GLY A 11 7.84 33.82 -0.67
N ARG A 12 6.58 34.29 -0.75
CA ARG A 12 6.14 35.60 -0.24
C ARG A 12 4.89 35.48 0.64
N SER A 13 4.67 36.55 1.41
CA SER A 13 3.44 36.74 2.19
C SER A 13 2.49 37.66 1.45
N HIS A 14 1.22 37.29 1.40
CA HIS A 14 0.15 37.99 0.68
C HIS A 14 -0.99 38.35 1.63
N LYS A 15 -1.59 39.53 1.45
CA LYS A 15 -2.82 39.94 2.15
C LYS A 15 -4.02 39.46 1.36
N VAL A 16 -4.84 38.65 2.00
CA VAL A 16 -6.00 37.98 1.40
C VAL A 16 -7.25 38.32 2.21
N PRO A 17 -8.42 38.57 1.60
CA PRO A 17 -9.66 38.76 2.32
C PRO A 17 -10.02 37.53 3.17
N VAL A 18 -10.55 37.77 4.38
CA VAL A 18 -11.11 36.70 5.22
C VAL A 18 -12.30 36.09 4.49
N GLY A 19 -12.41 34.76 4.49
CA GLY A 19 -13.49 34.03 3.83
C GLY A 19 -13.17 33.54 2.43
N PHE A 20 -12.03 33.92 1.83
CA PHE A 20 -11.56 33.34 0.59
C PHE A 20 -11.21 31.87 0.78
N ASN A 21 -11.51 31.04 -0.22
CA ASN A 21 -11.06 29.67 -0.27
C ASN A 21 -9.70 29.53 -0.99
N LEU A 22 -9.13 28.33 -1.03
CA LEU A 22 -7.84 28.07 -1.68
C LEU A 22 -7.85 28.33 -3.19
N GLU A 23 -8.98 28.07 -3.88
CA GLU A 23 -9.13 28.34 -5.32
C GLU A 23 -9.06 29.84 -5.59
N GLU A 24 -9.86 30.66 -4.86
CA GLU A 24 -9.86 32.11 -4.97
C GLU A 24 -8.49 32.72 -4.64
N VAL A 25 -7.79 32.14 -3.64
CA VAL A 25 -6.41 32.58 -3.32
C VAL A 25 -5.46 32.22 -4.43
N TYR A 26 -5.57 31.05 -5.04
CA TYR A 26 -4.71 30.63 -6.17
C TYR A 26 -4.87 31.59 -7.35
N GLU A 27 -6.09 31.92 -7.72
CA GLU A 27 -6.41 32.89 -8.79
C GLU A 27 -5.88 34.30 -8.47
N MET A 28 -6.13 34.77 -7.24
CA MET A 28 -5.67 36.09 -6.79
C MET A 28 -4.14 36.24 -6.83
N LEU A 29 -3.41 35.15 -6.55
CA LEU A 29 -1.94 35.15 -6.56
C LEU A 29 -1.34 35.01 -7.95
N ASP A 30 -2.17 34.84 -8.99
CA ASP A 30 -1.76 34.63 -10.38
C ASP A 30 -0.66 33.54 -10.50
N LEU A 31 -0.88 32.45 -9.75
CA LEU A 31 0.03 31.31 -9.75
C LEU A 31 -0.16 30.49 -11.02
N HIS A 32 0.95 30.20 -11.69
CA HIS A 32 0.92 29.34 -12.85
C HIS A 32 1.59 27.99 -12.56
N MET A 33 0.75 26.96 -12.39
CA MET A 33 1.19 25.57 -12.29
C MET A 33 0.79 24.84 -13.58
N PRO A 34 1.71 24.17 -14.27
CA PRO A 34 1.46 23.58 -15.62
C PRO A 34 0.25 22.63 -15.66
N TYR A 35 -0.04 21.95 -14.56
CA TYR A 35 -1.14 20.98 -14.46
C TYR A 35 -2.27 21.47 -13.55
N GLY A 36 -2.24 22.74 -13.16
CA GLY A 36 -3.20 23.33 -12.22
C GLY A 36 -3.08 22.79 -10.79
N PRO A 37 -3.65 23.49 -9.79
CA PRO A 37 -3.68 23.02 -8.43
C PRO A 37 -4.72 21.92 -8.27
N THR A 38 -4.40 20.87 -7.51
CA THR A 38 -5.34 19.80 -7.15
C THR A 38 -5.73 19.85 -5.68
N SER A 39 -4.84 20.38 -4.85
CA SER A 39 -4.99 20.54 -3.39
C SER A 39 -3.92 21.52 -2.89
N ALA A 40 -3.90 21.79 -1.58
CA ALA A 40 -2.80 22.53 -0.96
C ALA A 40 -2.48 21.97 0.43
N LYS A 41 -1.22 22.13 0.87
CA LYS A 41 -0.88 22.01 2.28
C LYS A 41 -1.18 23.35 2.97
N VAL A 42 -2.01 23.29 3.99
CA VAL A 42 -2.31 24.40 4.89
C VAL A 42 -1.73 24.06 6.26
N ASN A 43 -0.69 24.75 6.71
CA ASN A 43 0.09 24.40 7.91
C ASN A 43 0.49 22.90 7.92
N ASN A 44 1.08 22.43 6.83
CA ASN A 44 1.49 21.04 6.62
C ASN A 44 0.35 19.99 6.61
N LYS A 45 -0.92 20.40 6.59
CA LYS A 45 -2.06 19.49 6.40
C LYS A 45 -2.62 19.66 4.99
N VAL A 46 -2.82 18.54 4.28
CA VAL A 46 -3.43 18.60 2.94
C VAL A 46 -4.91 18.88 3.05
N GLU A 47 -5.34 19.94 2.36
CA GLU A 47 -6.73 20.37 2.24
C GLU A 47 -7.13 20.47 0.76
N GLY A 48 -8.42 20.25 0.49
CA GLY A 48 -8.98 20.49 -0.85
C GLY A 48 -9.14 21.98 -1.14
N LEU A 49 -9.23 22.34 -2.41
CA LEU A 49 -9.29 23.74 -2.84
C LEU A 49 -10.54 24.51 -2.32
N HIS A 50 -11.54 23.81 -1.81
CA HIS A 50 -12.69 24.40 -1.09
C HIS A 50 -12.38 24.90 0.33
N PHE A 51 -11.16 24.68 0.85
CA PHE A 51 -10.80 25.12 2.19
C PHE A 51 -10.83 26.64 2.30
N THR A 52 -11.57 27.16 3.29
CA THR A 52 -11.79 28.60 3.49
C THR A 52 -10.91 29.13 4.63
N PHE A 53 -10.34 30.31 4.43
CA PHE A 53 -9.41 30.97 5.36
C PHE A 53 -10.11 31.96 6.29
N PHE A 54 -9.88 31.81 7.59
CA PHE A 54 -10.36 32.73 8.63
C PHE A 54 -9.23 33.35 9.45
N ASN A 55 -8.00 32.89 9.32
CA ASN A 55 -6.81 33.37 10.01
C ASN A 55 -5.55 33.13 9.17
N ASP A 56 -4.41 33.67 9.62
CA ASP A 56 -3.11 33.55 8.97
C ASP A 56 -2.71 32.07 8.82
N LYS A 57 -2.17 31.71 7.66
CA LYS A 57 -1.76 30.34 7.32
C LYS A 57 -0.53 30.30 6.42
N ASP A 58 0.23 29.22 6.56
CA ASP A 58 1.22 28.79 5.58
C ASP A 58 0.54 27.92 4.53
N VAL A 59 0.77 28.21 3.25
CA VAL A 59 0.13 27.51 2.14
C VAL A 59 1.17 27.05 1.13
N GLU A 60 1.03 25.81 0.67
CA GLU A 60 1.79 25.23 -0.44
C GLU A 60 0.81 24.54 -1.39
N PHE A 61 0.56 25.13 -2.55
CA PHE A 61 -0.27 24.52 -3.59
C PHE A 61 0.41 23.30 -4.19
N LEU A 62 -0.35 22.26 -4.40
CA LEU A 62 0.09 20.96 -4.90
C LEU A 62 -0.64 20.62 -6.19
N ASP A 63 0.10 20.13 -7.17
CA ASP A 63 -0.44 19.56 -8.39
C ASP A 63 -0.29 18.04 -8.43
N ILE A 64 -0.57 17.45 -9.58
CA ILE A 64 -0.54 15.99 -9.80
C ILE A 64 0.87 15.37 -9.67
N THR A 65 1.94 16.16 -9.71
CA THR A 65 3.31 15.65 -9.51
C THR A 65 3.57 15.23 -8.07
N SER A 66 2.82 15.79 -7.13
CA SER A 66 2.85 15.39 -5.72
C SER A 66 1.98 14.15 -5.47
N SER A 67 2.38 13.30 -4.53
CA SER A 67 1.59 12.13 -4.12
C SER A 67 0.17 12.51 -3.64
N SER A 68 0.02 13.64 -2.96
CA SER A 68 -1.28 14.11 -2.48
C SER A 68 -2.16 14.63 -3.60
N GLY A 69 -1.58 15.37 -4.53
CA GLY A 69 -2.28 15.85 -5.72
C GLY A 69 -2.74 14.72 -6.62
N LEU A 70 -1.87 13.73 -6.86
CA LEU A 70 -2.24 12.55 -7.63
C LEU A 70 -3.39 11.77 -6.96
N ARG A 71 -3.40 11.64 -5.63
CA ARG A 71 -4.51 11.00 -4.91
C ARG A 71 -5.82 11.77 -5.08
N THR A 72 -5.78 13.10 -5.08
CA THR A 72 -6.97 13.95 -5.32
C THR A 72 -7.49 13.77 -6.74
N TYR A 73 -6.61 13.82 -7.73
CA TYR A 73 -6.94 13.56 -9.13
C TYR A 73 -7.58 12.18 -9.32
N THR A 74 -6.95 11.15 -8.79
CA THR A 74 -7.39 9.75 -8.93
C THR A 74 -8.77 9.52 -8.30
N ARG A 75 -9.02 10.07 -7.10
CA ARG A 75 -10.36 9.97 -6.47
C ARG A 75 -11.45 10.66 -7.28
N SER A 76 -11.14 11.82 -7.86
CA SER A 76 -12.09 12.53 -8.74
C SER A 76 -12.38 11.72 -10.01
N LEU A 77 -11.37 11.06 -10.57
CA LEU A 77 -11.54 10.18 -11.72
C LEU A 77 -12.38 8.94 -11.36
N PHE A 78 -12.21 8.35 -10.17
CA PHE A 78 -13.07 7.27 -9.68
C PHE A 78 -14.54 7.70 -9.59
N PHE A 79 -14.78 8.93 -9.13
CA PHE A 79 -16.15 9.44 -9.08
C PHE A 79 -16.75 9.65 -10.47
N VAL A 80 -15.96 10.15 -11.44
CA VAL A 80 -16.40 10.26 -12.84
C VAL A 80 -16.71 8.89 -13.43
N LEU A 81 -15.88 7.87 -13.16
CA LEU A 81 -16.17 6.50 -13.60
C LEU A 81 -17.45 5.96 -12.93
N TYR A 82 -17.63 6.15 -11.64
CA TYR A 82 -18.84 5.73 -10.94
C TYR A 82 -20.09 6.42 -11.51
N LYS A 83 -20.05 7.74 -11.75
CA LYS A 83 -21.15 8.45 -12.39
C LYS A 83 -21.42 7.91 -13.80
N ALA A 84 -20.39 7.65 -14.60
CA ALA A 84 -20.55 7.08 -15.93
C ALA A 84 -21.24 5.70 -15.88
N VAL A 85 -20.89 4.85 -14.91
CA VAL A 85 -21.56 3.56 -14.69
C VAL A 85 -23.04 3.76 -14.33
N ARG A 86 -23.34 4.69 -13.43
CA ARG A 86 -24.72 5.02 -13.00
C ARG A 86 -25.55 5.55 -14.15
N ASP A 87 -25.01 6.47 -14.93
CA ASP A 87 -25.70 7.10 -16.06
C ASP A 87 -25.99 6.09 -17.18
N THR A 88 -25.10 5.11 -17.38
CA THR A 88 -25.18 4.16 -18.50
C THR A 88 -25.99 2.91 -18.16
N TYR A 89 -25.85 2.39 -16.93
CA TYR A 89 -26.39 1.09 -16.52
C TYR A 89 -27.34 1.15 -15.32
N GLY A 90 -27.58 2.34 -14.76
CA GLY A 90 -28.53 2.55 -13.66
C GLY A 90 -28.01 2.11 -12.29
N SER A 91 -28.95 2.04 -11.34
CA SER A 91 -28.64 1.74 -9.92
C SER A 91 -28.29 0.30 -9.62
N ASP A 92 -28.59 -0.62 -10.52
CA ASP A 92 -28.36 -2.04 -10.32
C ASP A 92 -26.93 -2.47 -10.71
N ALA A 93 -26.23 -1.63 -11.48
CA ALA A 93 -24.81 -1.83 -11.76
C ALA A 93 -23.97 -1.55 -10.50
N ARG A 94 -22.99 -2.39 -10.23
CA ARG A 94 -22.10 -2.29 -9.08
C ARG A 94 -20.66 -2.13 -9.53
N LEU A 95 -20.10 -0.98 -9.27
CA LEU A 95 -18.68 -0.69 -9.46
C LEU A 95 -17.93 -0.90 -8.16
N ARG A 96 -16.74 -1.51 -8.23
CA ARG A 96 -15.79 -1.59 -7.13
C ARG A 96 -14.41 -1.22 -7.64
N ILE A 97 -13.77 -0.26 -6.99
CA ILE A 97 -12.36 0.08 -7.22
C ILE A 97 -11.52 -0.87 -6.37
N ASP A 98 -10.99 -1.92 -6.99
CA ASP A 98 -10.51 -3.08 -6.25
C ASP A 98 -9.02 -2.96 -5.90
N THR A 99 -8.15 -2.94 -6.89
CA THR A 99 -6.72 -3.18 -6.66
C THR A 99 -5.87 -2.32 -7.57
N PRO A 100 -4.87 -1.58 -7.01
CA PRO A 100 -3.81 -1.03 -7.84
C PRO A 100 -2.89 -2.15 -8.35
N VAL A 101 -2.85 -2.34 -9.65
CA VAL A 101 -2.04 -3.34 -10.33
C VAL A 101 -1.56 -2.77 -11.66
N SER A 102 -0.44 -3.25 -12.18
CA SER A 102 0.04 -2.88 -13.53
C SER A 102 0.18 -1.37 -13.76
N ASN A 103 0.44 -0.59 -12.71
CA ASN A 103 0.50 0.89 -12.70
C ASN A 103 -0.82 1.61 -12.99
N GLY A 104 -1.95 0.92 -12.85
CA GLY A 104 -3.30 1.46 -12.93
C GLY A 104 -4.18 0.88 -11.84
N TYR A 105 -5.49 0.83 -12.09
CA TYR A 105 -6.48 0.31 -11.14
C TYR A 105 -7.37 -0.69 -11.82
N TYR A 106 -7.41 -1.90 -11.28
CA TYR A 106 -8.40 -2.87 -11.66
C TYR A 106 -9.72 -2.55 -10.95
N CYS A 107 -10.80 -2.46 -11.72
CA CYS A 107 -12.13 -2.15 -11.22
C CYS A 107 -13.08 -3.27 -11.61
N ARG A 108 -13.74 -3.88 -10.62
CA ARG A 108 -14.80 -4.87 -10.86
C ARG A 108 -16.09 -4.18 -11.19
N LEU A 109 -16.71 -4.60 -12.26
CA LEU A 109 -18.02 -4.12 -12.67
C LEU A 109 -18.98 -5.30 -12.77
N ARG A 110 -20.04 -5.27 -11.97
CA ARG A 110 -21.17 -6.20 -12.09
C ARG A 110 -22.32 -5.47 -12.76
N LEU A 111 -22.70 -5.90 -13.93
CA LEU A 111 -23.82 -5.36 -14.70
C LEU A 111 -25.13 -6.09 -14.35
N PRO A 112 -26.28 -5.43 -14.55
CA PRO A 112 -27.59 -6.07 -14.40
C PRO A 112 -27.69 -7.34 -15.23
N GLU A 113 -28.52 -8.28 -14.80
CA GLU A 113 -28.78 -9.56 -15.47
C GLU A 113 -27.56 -10.44 -15.70
N GLY A 114 -26.43 -10.15 -15.02
CA GLY A 114 -25.18 -10.91 -15.17
C GLY A 114 -24.48 -10.72 -16.51
N ARG A 115 -24.77 -9.64 -17.22
CA ARG A 115 -24.07 -9.28 -18.46
C ARG A 115 -22.55 -9.20 -18.21
N ALA A 116 -21.78 -9.83 -19.09
CA ALA A 116 -20.33 -9.74 -19.03
C ALA A 116 -19.82 -8.35 -19.42
N VAL A 117 -18.67 -7.96 -18.86
CA VAL A 117 -17.95 -6.76 -19.26
C VAL A 117 -17.16 -7.10 -20.53
N ASP A 118 -17.46 -6.41 -21.61
CA ASP A 118 -16.83 -6.56 -22.91
C ASP A 118 -16.31 -5.21 -23.43
N GLN A 119 -15.70 -5.21 -24.61
CA GLN A 119 -15.14 -3.98 -25.20
C GLN A 119 -16.21 -2.92 -25.51
N GLU A 120 -17.45 -3.33 -25.80
CA GLU A 120 -18.57 -2.40 -26.01
C GLU A 120 -18.92 -1.66 -24.73
N VAL A 121 -18.97 -2.37 -23.61
CA VAL A 121 -19.16 -1.78 -22.26
C VAL A 121 -18.07 -0.76 -21.95
N VAL A 122 -16.81 -1.11 -22.18
CA VAL A 122 -15.65 -0.23 -21.96
C VAL A 122 -15.77 1.04 -22.78
N ASN A 123 -16.06 0.89 -24.09
CA ASN A 123 -16.15 2.03 -25.00
C ASN A 123 -17.28 3.00 -24.60
N LYS A 124 -18.47 2.47 -24.23
CA LYS A 124 -19.61 3.26 -23.75
C LYS A 124 -19.27 4.02 -22.47
N LEU A 125 -18.62 3.37 -21.53
CA LEU A 125 -18.21 4.01 -20.27
C LEU A 125 -17.17 5.08 -20.52
N LYS A 126 -16.18 4.82 -21.35
CA LYS A 126 -15.13 5.81 -21.69
C LYS A 126 -15.73 7.04 -22.35
N GLU A 127 -16.60 6.86 -23.36
CA GLU A 127 -17.31 7.95 -24.00
C GLU A 127 -18.14 8.77 -22.99
N ARG A 128 -18.86 8.09 -22.08
CA ARG A 128 -19.64 8.79 -21.05
C ARG A 128 -18.76 9.56 -20.07
N MET A 129 -17.61 9.02 -19.66
CA MET A 129 -16.63 9.74 -18.84
C MET A 129 -16.12 11.00 -19.55
N GLU A 130 -15.77 10.92 -20.84
CA GLU A 130 -15.32 12.05 -21.63
C GLU A 130 -16.43 13.14 -21.74
N GLN A 131 -17.69 12.75 -21.90
CA GLN A 131 -18.85 13.67 -21.88
C GLN A 131 -18.99 14.37 -20.54
N ILE A 132 -18.88 13.65 -19.41
CA ILE A 132 -18.95 14.21 -18.05
C ILE A 132 -17.80 15.20 -17.83
N ILE A 133 -16.60 14.87 -18.26
CA ILE A 133 -15.43 15.75 -18.13
C ILE A 133 -15.61 17.03 -18.96
N LYS A 134 -16.06 16.89 -20.21
CA LYS A 134 -16.32 18.02 -21.10
C LYS A 134 -17.44 18.95 -20.63
N ALA A 135 -18.38 18.41 -19.87
CA ALA A 135 -19.49 19.18 -19.31
C ALA A 135 -19.07 20.13 -18.16
N ASP A 136 -17.82 20.05 -17.71
CA ASP A 136 -17.22 20.90 -16.65
C ASP A 136 -18.07 20.96 -15.36
N LEU A 137 -18.55 19.82 -14.89
CA LEU A 137 -19.43 19.71 -13.74
C LEU A 137 -18.66 19.92 -12.43
N PRO A 138 -19.21 20.67 -11.46
CA PRO A 138 -18.57 20.86 -10.15
C PRO A 138 -18.72 19.63 -9.26
N PHE A 139 -17.68 19.32 -8.48
CA PHE A 139 -17.74 18.38 -7.37
C PHE A 139 -18.22 19.12 -6.12
N HIS A 140 -19.51 19.06 -5.82
CA HIS A 140 -20.08 19.74 -4.66
C HIS A 140 -19.79 18.97 -3.37
N ARG A 141 -19.24 19.68 -2.38
CA ARG A 141 -18.96 19.14 -1.05
C ARG A 141 -20.13 19.43 -0.12
N ILE A 142 -20.75 18.38 0.44
CA ILE A 142 -21.92 18.45 1.32
C ILE A 142 -21.53 17.93 2.70
N THR A 143 -21.88 18.68 3.74
CA THR A 143 -21.77 18.26 5.14
C THR A 143 -23.16 18.20 5.75
N CYS A 144 -23.55 17.05 6.27
CA CYS A 144 -24.85 16.83 6.89
C CYS A 144 -24.74 15.89 8.11
N PRO A 145 -25.80 15.76 8.93
CA PRO A 145 -25.89 14.71 9.93
C PRO A 145 -25.62 13.33 9.31
N THR A 146 -24.82 12.51 9.99
CA THR A 146 -24.39 11.20 9.46
C THR A 146 -25.57 10.29 9.09
N GLU A 147 -26.65 10.33 9.86
CA GLU A 147 -27.87 9.55 9.56
C GLU A 147 -28.49 9.90 8.21
N GLN A 148 -28.45 11.18 7.83
CA GLN A 148 -28.94 11.62 6.52
C GLN A 148 -28.04 11.08 5.38
N ALA A 149 -26.72 11.14 5.56
CA ALA A 149 -25.78 10.57 4.60
C ALA A 149 -25.98 9.05 4.44
N VAL A 150 -26.13 8.32 5.55
CA VAL A 150 -26.41 6.88 5.56
C VAL A 150 -27.70 6.55 4.83
N THR A 151 -28.77 7.29 5.11
CA THR A 151 -30.06 7.11 4.42
C THR A 151 -29.94 7.33 2.91
N ARG A 152 -29.25 8.40 2.49
CA ARG A 152 -28.99 8.69 1.09
C ARG A 152 -28.21 7.57 0.41
N PHE A 153 -27.10 7.09 1.02
CA PHE A 153 -26.30 6.04 0.43
C PHE A 153 -27.05 4.71 0.31
N ARG A 154 -27.93 4.38 1.26
CA ARG A 154 -28.80 3.20 1.13
C ARG A 154 -29.79 3.33 -0.02
N GLN A 155 -30.43 4.50 -0.18
CA GLN A 155 -31.31 4.76 -1.30
C GLN A 155 -30.60 4.65 -2.66
N ASP A 156 -29.34 5.08 -2.72
CA ASP A 156 -28.50 4.99 -3.90
C ASP A 156 -27.87 3.60 -4.08
N GLY A 157 -28.12 2.65 -3.17
CA GLY A 157 -27.58 1.28 -3.21
C GLY A 157 -26.12 1.17 -2.81
N LEU A 158 -25.55 2.17 -2.15
CA LEU A 158 -24.15 2.21 -1.68
C LEU A 158 -24.05 1.66 -0.24
N GLU A 159 -24.43 0.41 -0.05
CA GLU A 159 -24.53 -0.23 1.26
C GLU A 159 -23.17 -0.31 2.01
N SER A 160 -22.07 -0.50 1.30
CA SER A 160 -20.73 -0.53 1.91
C SER A 160 -20.38 0.80 2.58
N LYS A 161 -20.77 1.93 1.98
CA LYS A 161 -20.57 3.27 2.54
C LYS A 161 -21.49 3.53 3.74
N ALA A 162 -22.75 3.13 3.65
CA ALA A 162 -23.69 3.23 4.76
C ALA A 162 -23.16 2.48 5.99
N LYS A 163 -22.75 1.22 5.84
CA LYS A 163 -22.16 0.42 6.93
C LYS A 163 -20.89 1.03 7.50
N LEU A 164 -20.02 1.57 6.63
CA LEU A 164 -18.79 2.23 7.07
C LEU A 164 -19.10 3.42 7.97
N LEU A 165 -20.01 4.31 7.53
CA LEU A 165 -20.34 5.54 8.25
C LEU A 165 -21.07 5.27 9.56
N GLU A 166 -21.97 4.30 9.61
CA GLU A 166 -22.64 3.89 10.86
C GLU A 166 -21.65 3.41 11.92
N GLY A 167 -20.60 2.70 11.48
CA GLY A 167 -19.54 2.20 12.38
C GLY A 167 -18.65 3.27 12.99
N LEU A 168 -18.66 4.52 12.45
CA LEU A 168 -17.76 5.58 12.91
C LEU A 168 -18.23 6.35 14.14
N GLY A 169 -19.53 6.33 14.45
CA GLY A 169 -20.11 7.12 15.56
C GLY A 169 -19.96 8.64 15.42
N LYS A 170 -19.72 9.15 14.21
CA LYS A 170 -19.61 10.59 13.94
C LYS A 170 -20.99 11.22 13.81
N LEU A 171 -21.17 12.42 14.39
CA LEU A 171 -22.43 13.18 14.28
C LEU A 171 -22.65 13.75 12.89
N TYR A 172 -21.57 14.20 12.23
CA TYR A 172 -21.61 14.80 10.89
C TYR A 172 -20.66 14.05 9.95
N THR A 173 -21.13 13.92 8.70
CA THR A 173 -20.36 13.33 7.59
C THR A 173 -20.29 14.33 6.45
N THR A 174 -19.13 14.37 5.80
CA THR A 174 -18.92 15.11 4.55
C THR A 174 -18.80 14.12 3.40
N TYR A 175 -19.58 14.32 2.36
CA TYR A 175 -19.55 13.58 1.11
C TYR A 175 -19.60 14.52 -0.09
N TYR A 176 -19.56 13.99 -1.30
CA TYR A 176 -19.58 14.77 -2.52
C TYR A 176 -20.76 14.38 -3.40
N THR A 177 -21.23 15.35 -4.20
CA THR A 177 -22.15 15.10 -5.31
C THR A 177 -21.53 15.58 -6.61
N LEU A 178 -21.78 14.83 -7.67
CA LEU A 178 -21.49 15.16 -9.04
C LEU A 178 -22.81 15.08 -9.81
N ASP A 179 -23.39 16.25 -10.08
CA ASP A 179 -24.77 16.37 -10.54
C ASP A 179 -25.74 15.63 -9.57
N ASP A 180 -26.53 14.67 -10.00
CA ASP A 180 -27.48 13.90 -9.19
C ASP A 180 -26.85 12.75 -8.39
N THR A 181 -25.61 12.37 -8.72
CA THR A 181 -24.93 11.22 -8.14
C THR A 181 -24.17 11.60 -6.87
N ALA A 182 -24.40 10.88 -5.76
CA ALA A 182 -23.68 11.07 -4.50
C ALA A 182 -22.62 10.00 -4.28
N ASP A 183 -21.48 10.38 -3.69
CA ASP A 183 -20.42 9.46 -3.31
C ASP A 183 -19.62 9.96 -2.10
N TYR A 184 -18.98 9.03 -1.40
CA TYR A 184 -18.15 9.30 -0.24
C TYR A 184 -16.67 9.01 -0.54
N PHE A 185 -15.80 9.99 -0.25
CA PHE A 185 -14.37 9.82 -0.29
C PHE A 185 -13.73 10.33 1.01
N TYR A 186 -12.77 9.60 1.56
CA TYR A 186 -12.08 9.97 2.80
C TYR A 186 -11.02 11.08 2.61
N GLY A 187 -10.84 11.58 1.40
CA GLY A 187 -9.96 12.68 1.01
C GLY A 187 -10.65 13.71 0.12
N SER A 188 -9.95 14.78 -0.22
CA SER A 188 -10.44 15.83 -1.12
C SER A 188 -10.56 15.35 -2.57
N LEU A 189 -11.46 15.98 -3.31
CA LEU A 189 -11.62 15.89 -4.75
C LEU A 189 -11.17 17.21 -5.42
N LEU A 190 -11.05 17.18 -6.73
CA LEU A 190 -10.91 18.38 -7.57
C LEU A 190 -12.14 19.29 -7.41
N ILE A 191 -12.09 20.50 -7.96
CA ILE A 191 -13.22 21.42 -7.92
C ILE A 191 -14.25 21.04 -8.98
N LYS A 192 -13.79 20.67 -10.19
CA LYS A 192 -14.64 20.38 -11.33
C LYS A 192 -14.03 19.33 -12.25
N THR A 193 -14.88 18.72 -13.07
CA THR A 193 -14.51 17.58 -13.90
C THR A 193 -13.52 17.93 -15.00
N SER A 194 -13.55 19.16 -15.56
CA SER A 194 -12.61 19.59 -16.61
C SER A 194 -11.14 19.64 -16.16
N GLN A 195 -10.86 19.59 -14.85
CA GLN A 195 -9.50 19.46 -14.34
C GLN A 195 -8.93 18.05 -14.53
N ILE A 196 -9.75 17.09 -14.94
CA ILE A 196 -9.31 15.74 -15.35
C ILE A 196 -8.98 15.82 -16.85
N TYR A 197 -7.70 15.85 -17.18
CA TYR A 197 -7.25 16.10 -18.55
C TYR A 197 -6.71 14.85 -19.25
N LEU A 198 -6.36 13.79 -18.50
CA LEU A 198 -5.77 12.56 -19.06
C LEU A 198 -6.18 11.34 -18.27
N PHE A 199 -6.77 10.37 -18.93
CA PHE A 199 -7.06 9.02 -18.42
C PHE A 199 -7.22 8.05 -19.58
N ASP A 200 -7.25 6.76 -19.30
CA ASP A 200 -7.70 5.74 -20.24
C ASP A 200 -8.46 4.65 -19.49
N LEU A 201 -9.40 4.03 -20.16
CA LEU A 201 -10.19 2.91 -19.67
C LEU A 201 -10.09 1.75 -20.65
N GLN A 202 -9.69 0.58 -20.17
CA GLN A 202 -9.46 -0.61 -21.00
C GLN A 202 -10.20 -1.82 -20.42
N LEU A 203 -10.48 -2.80 -21.26
CA LEU A 203 -10.90 -4.14 -20.83
C LEU A 203 -9.68 -4.86 -20.23
N PHE A 204 -9.85 -5.43 -19.04
CA PHE A 204 -8.78 -6.18 -18.37
C PHE A 204 -9.40 -7.33 -17.56
N ALA A 205 -8.99 -8.55 -17.87
CA ALA A 205 -9.60 -9.76 -17.33
C ALA A 205 -11.14 -9.74 -17.48
N ASP A 206 -11.89 -9.84 -16.39
CA ASP A 206 -13.35 -9.79 -16.33
C ASP A 206 -13.91 -8.43 -15.89
N GLY A 207 -13.10 -7.37 -15.93
CA GLY A 207 -13.44 -6.04 -15.45
C GLY A 207 -12.82 -4.91 -16.26
N LEU A 208 -12.64 -3.77 -15.59
CA LEU A 208 -12.12 -2.55 -16.17
C LEU A 208 -10.70 -2.27 -15.64
N PHE A 209 -9.86 -1.70 -16.47
CA PHE A 209 -8.55 -1.17 -16.09
C PHE A 209 -8.50 0.33 -16.31
N LEU A 210 -8.45 1.08 -15.22
CA LEU A 210 -8.39 2.54 -15.25
C LEU A 210 -6.94 3.00 -15.16
N ARG A 211 -6.48 3.70 -16.20
CA ARG A 211 -5.14 4.28 -16.27
C ARG A 211 -5.15 5.75 -15.90
N ILE A 212 -4.08 6.19 -15.26
CA ILE A 212 -3.90 7.54 -14.75
C ILE A 212 -2.61 8.16 -15.27
N PRO A 213 -2.46 9.50 -15.22
CA PRO A 213 -1.22 10.18 -15.57
C PRO A 213 -0.03 9.70 -14.71
N ASP A 214 1.17 9.75 -15.29
CA ASP A 214 2.39 9.54 -14.54
C ASP A 214 2.76 10.82 -13.77
N SER A 215 2.92 10.73 -12.45
CA SER A 215 3.34 11.88 -11.64
C SER A 215 4.73 12.43 -12.00
N LYS A 216 5.58 11.63 -12.64
CA LYS A 216 6.90 12.04 -13.13
C LYS A 216 6.84 12.74 -14.50
N ASN A 217 5.87 12.36 -15.33
CA ASN A 217 5.56 12.97 -16.61
C ASN A 217 4.04 13.08 -16.81
N PRO A 218 3.36 14.07 -16.21
CA PRO A 218 1.92 14.14 -16.19
C PRO A 218 1.23 14.32 -17.55
N SER A 219 1.97 14.61 -18.61
CA SER A 219 1.45 14.64 -19.98
C SER A 219 1.26 13.25 -20.60
N GLU A 220 1.72 12.19 -19.93
CA GLU A 220 1.62 10.82 -20.38
C GLU A 220 0.94 9.94 -19.33
N LEU A 221 0.29 8.86 -19.78
CA LEU A 221 -0.21 7.82 -18.90
C LEU A 221 0.96 6.99 -18.35
N ARG A 222 0.83 6.53 -17.10
CA ARG A 222 1.80 5.59 -16.53
C ARG A 222 2.00 4.40 -17.46
N PRO A 223 3.26 4.00 -17.72
CA PRO A 223 3.54 2.78 -18.48
C PRO A 223 2.87 1.57 -17.80
N MET A 224 2.17 0.77 -18.57
CA MET A 224 1.59 -0.48 -18.06
C MET A 224 2.72 -1.50 -17.83
N VAL A 225 2.67 -2.20 -16.70
CA VAL A 225 3.60 -3.27 -16.33
C VAL A 225 2.81 -4.56 -16.22
N GLU A 226 3.25 -5.62 -16.87
CA GLU A 226 2.61 -6.92 -16.74
C GLU A 226 2.84 -7.51 -15.35
N GLN A 227 1.76 -7.79 -14.62
CA GLN A 227 1.78 -8.33 -13.26
C GLN A 227 0.73 -9.45 -13.08
N PRO A 228 0.79 -10.52 -13.90
CA PRO A 228 -0.23 -11.58 -13.87
C PRO A 228 -0.23 -12.34 -12.54
N LYS A 229 0.94 -12.67 -11.98
CA LYS A 229 1.04 -13.39 -10.69
C LYS A 229 0.53 -12.53 -9.52
N MET A 230 0.87 -11.25 -9.52
CA MET A 230 0.37 -10.30 -8.53
C MET A 230 -1.17 -10.21 -8.60
N PHE A 231 -1.72 -10.10 -9.80
CA PHE A 231 -3.17 -10.04 -10.02
C PHE A 231 -3.87 -11.33 -9.56
N GLU A 232 -3.27 -12.50 -9.81
CA GLU A 232 -3.80 -13.79 -9.36
C GLU A 232 -3.89 -13.87 -7.84
N VAL A 233 -2.84 -13.43 -7.12
CA VAL A 233 -2.83 -13.40 -5.65
C VAL A 233 -3.90 -12.47 -5.09
N PHE A 234 -4.11 -11.30 -5.70
CA PHE A 234 -5.21 -10.41 -5.32
C PHE A 234 -6.58 -11.08 -5.53
N ASN A 235 -6.78 -11.74 -6.67
CA ASN A 235 -8.04 -12.43 -6.98
C ASN A 235 -8.30 -13.62 -6.04
N GLU A 236 -7.27 -14.40 -5.70
CA GLU A 236 -7.38 -15.49 -4.72
C GLU A 236 -7.87 -14.95 -3.37
N GLN A 237 -7.20 -13.93 -2.85
CA GLN A 237 -7.53 -13.35 -1.55
C GLN A 237 -8.91 -12.68 -1.56
N HIS A 238 -9.22 -11.97 -2.65
CA HIS A 238 -10.52 -11.32 -2.80
C HIS A 238 -11.66 -12.34 -2.79
N ARG A 239 -11.50 -13.47 -3.49
CA ARG A 239 -12.47 -14.58 -3.47
C ARG A 239 -12.69 -15.11 -2.05
N TRP A 240 -11.62 -15.23 -1.25
CA TRP A 240 -11.77 -15.61 0.16
C TRP A 240 -12.55 -14.57 0.96
N ASN A 241 -12.25 -13.29 0.78
CA ASN A 241 -12.98 -12.22 1.46
C ASN A 241 -14.48 -12.21 1.08
N GLU A 242 -14.82 -12.49 -0.18
CA GLU A 242 -16.22 -12.63 -0.62
C GLU A 242 -16.92 -13.84 0.03
N ILE A 243 -16.25 -15.00 0.10
CA ILE A 243 -16.79 -16.20 0.77
C ILE A 243 -17.08 -15.92 2.26
N LEU A 244 -16.22 -15.14 2.91
CA LEU A 244 -16.37 -14.72 4.29
C LEU A 244 -17.43 -13.62 4.49
N GLY A 245 -17.87 -12.96 3.41
CA GLY A 245 -18.75 -11.80 3.47
C GLY A 245 -18.08 -10.58 4.11
N ILE A 246 -16.74 -10.49 4.06
CA ILE A 246 -15.96 -9.37 4.62
C ILE A 246 -15.01 -8.84 3.56
N THR A 247 -15.51 -7.95 2.76
CA THR A 247 -14.76 -7.30 1.68
C THR A 247 -14.40 -5.85 2.02
N THR A 248 -15.12 -5.25 2.98
CA THR A 248 -14.97 -3.86 3.37
C THR A 248 -14.78 -3.69 4.88
N VAL A 249 -14.21 -2.54 5.27
CA VAL A 249 -14.01 -2.19 6.69
C VAL A 249 -15.34 -2.10 7.44
N GLY A 250 -16.42 -1.63 6.80
CA GLY A 250 -17.74 -1.59 7.42
C GLY A 250 -18.24 -2.99 7.80
N GLU A 251 -18.04 -3.99 6.93
CA GLU A 251 -18.41 -5.39 7.18
C GLU A 251 -17.53 -6.01 8.27
N PHE A 252 -16.21 -5.73 8.23
CA PHE A 252 -15.29 -6.17 9.28
C PHE A 252 -15.67 -5.61 10.65
N ASN A 253 -15.95 -4.31 10.76
CA ASN A 253 -16.37 -3.66 12.00
C ASN A 253 -17.68 -4.26 12.53
N ALA A 254 -18.64 -4.54 11.64
CA ALA A 254 -19.91 -5.18 12.00
C ALA A 254 -19.69 -6.60 12.54
N ALA A 255 -18.80 -7.39 11.93
CA ALA A 255 -18.44 -8.72 12.41
C ALA A 255 -17.78 -8.67 13.80
N CYS A 256 -16.85 -7.73 14.02
CA CYS A 256 -16.24 -7.51 15.33
C CYS A 256 -17.28 -7.10 16.39
N THR A 257 -18.26 -6.28 16.03
CA THR A 257 -19.35 -5.89 16.94
C THR A 257 -20.23 -7.09 17.36
N LYS A 258 -20.39 -8.06 16.47
CA LYS A 258 -21.10 -9.33 16.73
C LYS A 258 -20.26 -10.35 17.50
N GLY A 259 -19.02 -10.02 17.89
CA GLY A 259 -18.16 -10.92 18.67
C GLY A 259 -17.35 -11.92 17.83
N LEU A 260 -17.35 -11.83 16.51
CA LEU A 260 -16.67 -12.77 15.60
C LEU A 260 -15.16 -12.52 15.43
N THR A 261 -14.57 -11.61 16.21
CA THR A 261 -13.15 -11.23 16.07
C THR A 261 -12.20 -12.41 16.14
N ASN A 262 -12.38 -13.30 17.14
CA ASN A 262 -11.50 -14.46 17.29
C ASN A 262 -11.65 -15.48 16.16
N ASP A 263 -12.87 -15.66 15.65
CA ASP A 263 -13.11 -16.55 14.51
C ASP A 263 -12.41 -16.03 13.25
N LEU A 264 -12.44 -14.71 13.02
CA LEU A 264 -11.73 -14.09 11.90
C LEU A 264 -10.21 -14.19 12.02
N ILE A 265 -9.67 -14.02 13.24
CA ILE A 265 -8.24 -14.22 13.51
C ILE A 265 -7.86 -15.67 13.20
N ASN A 266 -8.56 -16.64 13.82
CA ASN A 266 -8.26 -18.06 13.66
C ASN A 266 -8.34 -18.51 12.20
N LEU A 267 -9.35 -18.05 11.47
CA LEU A 267 -9.53 -18.40 10.06
C LEU A 267 -8.43 -17.79 9.19
N SER A 268 -8.08 -16.51 9.40
CA SER A 268 -7.02 -15.85 8.64
C SER A 268 -5.67 -16.53 8.86
N GLU A 269 -5.35 -16.92 10.11
CA GLU A 269 -4.13 -17.65 10.44
C GLU A 269 -4.13 -19.06 9.84
N ALA A 270 -5.26 -19.76 9.88
CA ALA A 270 -5.40 -21.10 9.29
C ALA A 270 -5.23 -21.08 7.76
N LEU A 271 -5.79 -20.09 7.07
CA LEU A 271 -5.63 -19.92 5.62
C LEU A 271 -4.17 -19.67 5.26
N GLN A 272 -3.48 -18.83 6.03
CA GLN A 272 -2.07 -18.53 5.81
C GLN A 272 -1.20 -19.78 6.07
N GLU A 273 -1.43 -20.50 7.18
CA GLU A 273 -0.70 -21.72 7.52
C GLU A 273 -0.89 -22.80 6.45
N LYS A 274 -2.13 -22.98 5.98
CA LYS A 274 -2.43 -23.94 4.91
C LYS A 274 -1.67 -23.63 3.61
N LYS A 275 -1.50 -22.34 3.27
CA LYS A 275 -0.72 -21.93 2.10
C LYS A 275 0.77 -22.21 2.28
N ILE A 276 1.32 -21.92 3.46
CA ILE A 276 2.73 -22.17 3.79
C ILE A 276 3.02 -23.68 3.79
N SER A 277 2.13 -24.51 4.39
CA SER A 277 2.28 -25.97 4.40
C SER A 277 2.30 -26.55 2.97
N ARG A 278 1.33 -26.18 2.12
CA ARG A 278 1.32 -26.62 0.72
C ARG A 278 2.56 -26.22 -0.05
N LEU A 279 3.10 -25.04 0.25
CA LEU A 279 4.33 -24.56 -0.36
C LEU A 279 5.53 -25.41 0.07
N ALA A 280 5.62 -25.75 1.36
CA ALA A 280 6.66 -26.64 1.88
C ALA A 280 6.57 -28.04 1.27
N ASP A 281 5.36 -28.62 1.13
CA ASP A 281 5.14 -29.90 0.47
C ASP A 281 5.64 -29.89 -0.98
N ARG A 282 5.34 -28.81 -1.73
CA ARG A 282 5.76 -28.65 -3.12
C ARG A 282 7.29 -28.53 -3.24
N ILE A 283 7.93 -27.81 -2.33
CA ILE A 283 9.39 -27.68 -2.29
C ILE A 283 10.04 -29.03 -1.94
N ALA A 284 9.55 -29.71 -0.90
CA ALA A 284 10.09 -30.98 -0.44
C ALA A 284 9.94 -32.11 -1.47
N ALA A 285 8.92 -32.06 -2.31
CA ALA A 285 8.68 -33.01 -3.38
C ALA A 285 9.73 -32.92 -4.52
N ASN A 286 10.36 -31.76 -4.69
CA ASN A 286 11.41 -31.54 -5.72
C ASN A 286 12.81 -31.58 -5.11
N LYS A 287 13.49 -32.71 -5.23
CA LYS A 287 14.83 -32.94 -4.66
C LYS A 287 15.94 -32.14 -5.33
N ASP A 288 15.70 -31.54 -6.48
CA ASP A 288 16.67 -30.69 -7.16
C ASP A 288 16.81 -29.32 -6.49
N ILE A 289 15.79 -28.86 -5.74
CA ILE A 289 15.82 -27.58 -5.03
C ILE A 289 16.84 -27.64 -3.89
N LYS A 290 17.81 -26.74 -3.92
CA LYS A 290 18.85 -26.57 -2.88
C LYS A 290 18.75 -25.21 -2.18
N VAL A 291 18.18 -24.23 -2.84
CA VAL A 291 18.08 -22.84 -2.37
C VAL A 291 16.67 -22.32 -2.53
N ILE A 292 16.10 -21.79 -1.46
CA ILE A 292 14.86 -21.02 -1.44
C ILE A 292 15.23 -19.54 -1.34
N LEU A 293 14.78 -18.73 -2.28
CA LEU A 293 15.00 -17.29 -2.33
C LEU A 293 13.71 -16.59 -1.90
N ILE A 294 13.74 -15.83 -0.80
CA ILE A 294 12.57 -15.12 -0.28
C ILE A 294 12.83 -13.62 -0.35
N ALA A 295 12.25 -12.97 -1.35
CA ALA A 295 12.29 -11.52 -1.49
C ALA A 295 10.94 -10.88 -1.15
N GLY A 296 10.98 -9.57 -1.03
CA GLY A 296 9.81 -8.73 -0.84
C GLY A 296 10.21 -7.39 -0.26
N PRO A 297 9.36 -6.38 -0.37
CA PRO A 297 9.67 -5.03 0.05
C PRO A 297 9.79 -4.92 1.58
N SER A 298 10.31 -3.77 2.04
CA SER A 298 10.44 -3.51 3.48
C SER A 298 9.10 -3.66 4.23
N SER A 299 9.15 -4.26 5.42
CA SER A 299 7.97 -4.55 6.27
C SER A 299 6.90 -5.44 5.61
N SER A 300 7.29 -6.26 4.65
CA SER A 300 6.39 -7.25 4.04
C SER A 300 6.19 -8.52 4.89
N GLY A 301 6.95 -8.70 5.98
CA GLY A 301 6.85 -9.89 6.84
C GLY A 301 7.65 -11.10 6.34
N LYS A 302 8.64 -10.88 5.47
CA LYS A 302 9.53 -11.94 4.93
C LYS A 302 10.16 -12.80 6.03
N THR A 303 10.67 -12.15 7.07
CA THR A 303 11.42 -12.83 8.13
C THR A 303 10.55 -13.82 8.89
N THR A 304 9.34 -13.42 9.30
CA THR A 304 8.41 -14.35 9.96
C THR A 304 7.90 -15.40 9.00
N PHE A 305 7.61 -15.03 7.75
CA PHE A 305 7.24 -16.00 6.72
C PHE A 305 8.32 -17.06 6.52
N SER A 306 9.60 -16.66 6.40
CA SER A 306 10.74 -17.57 6.28
C SER A 306 10.84 -18.55 7.46
N LYS A 307 10.62 -18.06 8.69
CA LYS A 307 10.63 -18.89 9.90
C LYS A 307 9.47 -19.87 9.93
N ARG A 308 8.25 -19.45 9.57
CA ARG A 308 7.09 -20.36 9.45
C ARG A 308 7.30 -21.40 8.36
N LEU A 309 7.84 -21.01 7.21
CA LEU A 309 8.19 -21.95 6.14
C LEU A 309 9.24 -22.94 6.60
N SER A 310 10.27 -22.49 7.34
CA SER A 310 11.30 -23.37 7.92
C SER A 310 10.68 -24.45 8.82
N VAL A 311 9.69 -24.11 9.66
CA VAL A 311 8.98 -25.08 10.50
C VAL A 311 8.26 -26.13 9.66
N GLN A 312 7.58 -25.71 8.59
CA GLN A 312 6.89 -26.64 7.69
C GLN A 312 7.85 -27.52 6.89
N LEU A 313 8.99 -26.98 6.45
CA LEU A 313 10.03 -27.76 5.77
C LEU A 313 10.65 -28.82 6.71
N MET A 314 10.84 -28.47 8.00
CA MET A 314 11.27 -29.46 9.01
C MET A 314 10.23 -30.57 9.20
N ALA A 315 8.95 -30.25 9.16
CA ALA A 315 7.87 -31.25 9.20
C ALA A 315 7.87 -32.17 7.97
N CYS A 316 8.41 -31.70 6.83
CA CYS A 316 8.64 -32.50 5.62
C CYS A 316 9.98 -33.27 5.64
N GLY A 317 10.75 -33.22 6.73
CA GLY A 317 12.03 -33.93 6.88
C GLY A 317 13.25 -33.21 6.32
N LEU A 318 13.13 -31.95 5.92
CA LEU A 318 14.24 -31.11 5.49
C LEU A 318 14.86 -30.34 6.68
N LYS A 319 16.11 -29.91 6.53
CA LYS A 319 16.80 -29.05 7.52
C LYS A 319 17.08 -27.69 6.89
N PRO A 320 16.20 -26.68 7.10
CA PRO A 320 16.42 -25.36 6.55
C PRO A 320 17.59 -24.64 7.24
N LEU A 321 18.46 -24.05 6.44
CA LEU A 321 19.55 -23.19 6.84
C LEU A 321 19.22 -21.75 6.43
N PRO A 322 18.70 -20.89 7.34
CA PRO A 322 18.38 -19.53 7.03
C PRO A 322 19.61 -18.63 7.01
N ILE A 323 19.77 -17.86 5.94
CA ILE A 323 20.76 -16.79 5.80
C ILE A 323 20.02 -15.50 5.44
N SER A 324 20.24 -14.45 6.24
CA SER A 324 19.75 -13.11 5.92
C SER A 324 20.72 -12.39 4.99
N THR A 325 20.20 -11.80 3.92
CA THR A 325 21.02 -10.95 3.06
C THR A 325 21.46 -9.67 3.77
N ASP A 326 20.74 -9.25 4.82
CA ASP A 326 21.08 -8.07 5.62
C ASP A 326 22.43 -8.22 6.36
N ASP A 327 22.88 -9.46 6.60
CA ASP A 327 24.20 -9.72 7.15
C ASP A 327 25.36 -9.43 6.17
N TYR A 328 25.04 -9.29 4.89
CA TYR A 328 25.99 -9.02 3.82
C TYR A 328 26.09 -7.55 3.42
N PHE A 329 25.53 -6.61 4.19
CA PHE A 329 25.76 -5.19 3.93
C PHE A 329 27.26 -4.87 3.98
N VAL A 330 27.71 -4.01 3.06
CA VAL A 330 29.05 -3.41 3.14
C VAL A 330 29.14 -2.45 4.33
N ASP A 331 30.35 -2.12 4.77
CA ASP A 331 30.53 -1.08 5.79
C ASP A 331 29.74 0.19 5.39
N ARG A 332 29.08 0.83 6.36
CA ARG A 332 28.21 1.99 6.12
C ARG A 332 28.86 3.07 5.26
N THR A 333 30.15 3.31 5.45
CA THR A 333 30.93 4.30 4.69
C THR A 333 31.10 3.95 3.21
N LYS A 334 30.83 2.70 2.83
CA LYS A 334 30.88 2.21 1.44
C LYS A 334 29.49 2.09 0.80
N THR A 335 28.42 2.34 1.58
CA THR A 335 27.05 2.31 1.06
C THR A 335 26.89 3.42 0.02
N PRO A 336 26.30 3.15 -1.16
CA PRO A 336 25.98 4.17 -2.15
C PRO A 336 25.14 5.31 -1.56
N LEU A 337 25.29 6.52 -2.11
CA LEU A 337 24.46 7.65 -1.73
C LEU A 337 23.28 7.81 -2.69
N ASP A 338 22.14 8.24 -2.18
CA ASP A 338 20.99 8.63 -2.98
C ASP A 338 21.20 10.05 -3.60
N ALA A 339 20.22 10.52 -4.38
CA ALA A 339 20.27 11.83 -5.02
C ALA A 339 20.33 13.01 -4.02
N ASP A 340 19.90 12.78 -2.78
CA ASP A 340 19.87 13.77 -1.71
C ASP A 340 21.16 13.71 -0.85
N GLY A 341 22.11 12.82 -1.20
CA GLY A 341 23.38 12.64 -0.48
C GLY A 341 23.28 11.79 0.78
N ASN A 342 22.18 11.08 1.00
CA ASN A 342 22.01 10.15 2.12
C ASN A 342 22.39 8.72 1.71
N TYR A 343 22.78 7.89 2.69
CA TYR A 343 23.05 6.48 2.41
C TYR A 343 21.80 5.76 1.87
N ASP A 344 21.94 5.16 0.68
CA ASP A 344 20.88 4.36 0.04
C ASP A 344 21.05 2.87 0.41
N PHE A 345 20.44 2.49 1.53
CA PHE A 345 20.44 1.10 2.00
C PHE A 345 19.54 0.17 1.17
N GLU A 346 18.69 0.71 0.30
CA GLU A 346 17.88 -0.08 -0.62
C GLU A 346 18.63 -0.37 -1.94
N HIS A 347 19.78 0.27 -2.16
CA HIS A 347 20.61 0.03 -3.35
C HIS A 347 21.23 -1.37 -3.30
N ILE A 348 21.24 -2.08 -4.43
CA ILE A 348 21.81 -3.45 -4.51
C ILE A 348 23.29 -3.48 -4.10
N ASP A 349 24.08 -2.47 -4.47
CA ASP A 349 25.50 -2.39 -4.14
C ASP A 349 25.77 -1.91 -2.68
N ALA A 350 24.72 -1.70 -1.87
CA ALA A 350 24.85 -1.65 -0.42
C ALA A 350 25.23 -3.01 0.17
N MET A 351 25.12 -4.09 -0.62
CA MET A 351 25.47 -5.45 -0.25
C MET A 351 26.80 -5.89 -0.85
N ASN A 352 27.53 -6.74 -0.15
CA ASN A 352 28.71 -7.43 -0.67
C ASN A 352 28.28 -8.64 -1.51
N ILE A 353 27.87 -8.36 -2.77
CA ILE A 353 27.33 -9.35 -3.71
C ILE A 353 28.35 -10.44 -4.00
N ASP A 354 29.61 -10.07 -4.23
CA ASP A 354 30.68 -11.02 -4.58
C ASP A 354 30.89 -12.04 -3.46
N LEU A 355 30.91 -11.59 -2.20
CA LEU A 355 31.03 -12.47 -1.05
C LEU A 355 29.83 -13.40 -0.94
N LEU A 356 28.61 -12.84 -1.05
CA LEU A 356 27.36 -13.60 -0.95
C LEU A 356 27.31 -14.68 -2.04
N THR A 357 27.52 -14.31 -3.30
CA THR A 357 27.50 -15.23 -4.44
C THR A 357 28.55 -16.32 -4.30
N THR A 358 29.79 -15.97 -3.90
CA THR A 358 30.85 -16.92 -3.66
C THR A 358 30.47 -17.93 -2.58
N GLN A 359 29.90 -17.47 -1.47
CA GLN A 359 29.52 -18.33 -0.34
C GLN A 359 28.33 -19.22 -0.67
N ILE A 360 27.30 -18.71 -1.38
CA ILE A 360 26.17 -19.53 -1.82
C ILE A 360 26.68 -20.68 -2.73
N ASN A 361 27.50 -20.36 -3.72
CA ASN A 361 28.07 -21.39 -4.62
C ASN A 361 28.91 -22.42 -3.87
N ALA A 362 29.70 -21.99 -2.89
CA ALA A 362 30.49 -22.91 -2.05
C ALA A 362 29.58 -23.82 -1.20
N LEU A 363 28.52 -23.29 -0.59
CA LEU A 363 27.55 -24.08 0.18
C LEU A 363 26.85 -25.12 -0.69
N ILE A 364 26.38 -24.75 -1.90
CA ILE A 364 25.75 -25.69 -2.84
C ILE A 364 26.70 -26.81 -3.25
N GLN A 365 28.01 -26.52 -3.33
CA GLN A 365 29.07 -27.52 -3.59
C GLN A 365 29.40 -28.35 -2.35
N GLY A 366 28.72 -28.18 -1.21
CA GLY A 366 29.02 -28.90 0.03
C GLY A 366 30.27 -28.43 0.76
N LYS A 367 30.75 -27.22 0.46
CA LYS A 367 31.91 -26.63 1.17
C LYS A 367 31.44 -25.90 2.43
N GLU A 368 32.30 -25.85 3.44
CA GLU A 368 32.07 -25.06 4.64
C GLU A 368 32.39 -23.59 4.37
N VAL A 369 31.50 -22.67 4.83
CA VAL A 369 31.69 -21.22 4.75
C VAL A 369 31.43 -20.58 6.10
N GLU A 370 32.17 -19.51 6.41
CA GLU A 370 31.87 -18.62 7.54
C GLU A 370 31.14 -17.38 7.02
N THR A 371 29.87 -17.17 7.47
CA THR A 371 29.08 -16.02 7.04
C THR A 371 29.50 -14.75 7.76
N PRO A 372 29.34 -13.56 7.15
CA PRO A 372 29.49 -12.31 7.86
C PRO A 372 28.28 -12.06 8.77
N ARG A 373 28.40 -11.04 9.62
CA ARG A 373 27.31 -10.40 10.35
C ARG A 373 27.45 -8.89 10.23
N TYR A 374 26.35 -8.23 9.91
CA TYR A 374 26.32 -6.77 9.89
C TYR A 374 25.87 -6.21 11.25
N ASP A 375 26.70 -5.37 11.85
CA ASP A 375 26.38 -4.65 13.08
C ASP A 375 25.75 -3.29 12.72
N PHE A 376 24.41 -3.20 12.86
CA PHE A 376 23.64 -1.99 12.55
C PHE A 376 24.02 -0.82 13.47
N THR A 377 24.54 -1.06 14.66
CA THR A 377 24.94 -0.01 15.62
C THR A 377 26.22 0.66 15.13
N THR A 378 27.24 -0.11 14.84
CA THR A 378 28.54 0.40 14.38
C THR A 378 28.59 0.67 12.88
N GLY A 379 27.67 0.04 12.10
CA GLY A 379 27.66 0.11 10.65
C GLY A 379 28.82 -0.63 9.98
N LYS A 380 29.27 -1.73 10.58
CA LYS A 380 30.38 -2.55 10.07
C LYS A 380 29.97 -4.00 9.80
N SER A 381 30.54 -4.55 8.76
CA SER A 381 30.49 -5.99 8.48
C SER A 381 31.64 -6.67 9.24
N VAL A 382 31.31 -7.69 10.02
CA VAL A 382 32.28 -8.46 10.83
C VAL A 382 32.08 -9.97 10.62
N PRO A 383 33.10 -10.82 10.83
CA PRO A 383 32.90 -12.27 10.86
C PRO A 383 31.86 -12.65 11.92
N SER A 384 30.92 -13.55 11.58
CA SER A 384 29.89 -13.98 12.54
C SER A 384 30.40 -15.00 13.55
N GLY A 385 31.50 -15.71 13.22
CA GLY A 385 31.98 -16.89 13.93
C GLY A 385 31.12 -18.15 13.67
N HIS A 386 30.08 -18.05 12.85
CA HIS A 386 29.22 -19.18 12.50
C HIS A 386 29.67 -19.78 11.16
N ARG A 387 29.92 -21.12 11.17
CA ARG A 387 30.25 -21.87 9.98
C ARG A 387 29.10 -22.76 9.59
N TYR A 388 28.83 -22.81 8.31
CA TYR A 388 27.74 -23.56 7.72
C TYR A 388 28.25 -24.46 6.58
N HIS A 389 27.64 -25.62 6.44
CA HIS A 389 27.76 -26.47 5.26
C HIS A 389 26.39 -27.08 4.95
N LEU A 390 26.14 -27.48 3.73
CA LEU A 390 24.92 -28.16 3.33
C LEU A 390 25.14 -29.65 3.25
N GLY A 391 24.40 -30.42 4.06
CA GLY A 391 24.30 -31.88 3.98
C GLY A 391 23.17 -32.33 3.05
N GLU A 392 22.95 -33.64 3.00
CA GLU A 392 22.00 -34.27 2.05
C GLU A 392 20.55 -33.79 2.21
N HIS A 393 20.12 -33.52 3.44
CA HIS A 393 18.75 -33.07 3.76
C HIS A 393 18.64 -31.58 4.05
N ASP A 394 19.75 -30.85 3.88
CA ASP A 394 19.78 -29.43 4.16
C ASP A 394 19.30 -28.64 2.95
N ILE A 395 18.56 -27.55 3.21
CA ILE A 395 18.08 -26.62 2.20
C ILE A 395 18.41 -25.18 2.64
N LEU A 396 19.08 -24.45 1.79
CA LEU A 396 19.41 -23.05 2.04
C LEU A 396 18.16 -22.16 1.89
N ILE A 397 17.92 -21.28 2.85
CA ILE A 397 16.91 -20.20 2.72
C ILE A 397 17.66 -18.87 2.73
N LEU A 398 17.66 -18.17 1.61
CA LEU A 398 18.20 -16.83 1.49
C LEU A 398 17.04 -15.82 1.56
N GLU A 399 17.01 -15.02 2.63
CA GLU A 399 15.94 -14.03 2.85
C GLU A 399 16.52 -12.62 2.78
N GLY A 400 15.84 -11.73 2.03
CA GLY A 400 16.14 -10.31 2.01
C GLY A 400 15.46 -9.56 0.87
N ILE A 401 15.58 -8.24 0.87
CA ILE A 401 14.87 -7.39 -0.11
C ILE A 401 15.34 -7.68 -1.56
N HIS A 402 16.58 -8.08 -1.76
CA HIS A 402 17.20 -8.34 -3.07
C HIS A 402 17.28 -9.84 -3.43
N ALA A 403 16.71 -10.75 -2.63
CA ALA A 403 16.93 -12.18 -2.81
C ALA A 403 16.51 -12.73 -4.20
N LEU A 404 15.60 -12.06 -4.92
CA LEU A 404 15.23 -12.41 -6.30
C LEU A 404 16.06 -11.71 -7.37
N ASN A 405 16.98 -10.80 -7.02
CA ASN A 405 17.84 -10.18 -8.01
C ASN A 405 18.84 -11.22 -8.54
N PRO A 406 18.89 -11.46 -9.87
CA PRO A 406 19.75 -12.50 -10.46
C PRO A 406 21.24 -12.37 -10.09
N ARG A 407 21.72 -11.15 -9.84
CA ARG A 407 23.12 -10.91 -9.43
C ARG A 407 23.53 -11.64 -8.15
N LEU A 408 22.57 -11.89 -7.22
CA LEU A 408 22.87 -12.54 -5.94
C LEU A 408 23.10 -14.06 -6.06
N THR A 409 22.59 -14.66 -7.11
CA THR A 409 22.63 -16.12 -7.31
C THR A 409 23.26 -16.49 -8.66
N GLU A 410 24.13 -15.63 -9.16
CA GLU A 410 24.92 -15.91 -10.36
C GLU A 410 25.76 -17.18 -10.16
N GLY A 411 25.74 -18.06 -11.15
CA GLY A 411 26.43 -19.37 -11.08
C GLY A 411 25.63 -20.49 -10.41
N VAL A 412 24.49 -20.21 -9.79
CA VAL A 412 23.56 -21.25 -9.33
C VAL A 412 22.58 -21.60 -10.45
N ASP A 413 22.47 -22.88 -10.81
CA ASP A 413 21.49 -23.35 -11.80
C ASP A 413 20.05 -23.08 -11.32
N ASP A 414 19.18 -22.58 -12.22
CA ASP A 414 17.79 -22.26 -11.87
C ASP A 414 16.98 -23.46 -11.37
N LYS A 415 17.29 -24.69 -11.83
CA LYS A 415 16.66 -25.92 -11.32
C LYS A 415 16.88 -26.15 -9.81
N HIS A 416 17.94 -25.56 -9.24
CA HIS A 416 18.25 -25.65 -7.82
C HIS A 416 17.62 -24.54 -6.98
N LYS A 417 16.94 -23.58 -7.61
CA LYS A 417 16.32 -22.43 -6.96
C LYS A 417 14.81 -22.61 -6.84
N PHE A 418 14.25 -22.11 -5.77
CA PHE A 418 12.82 -21.88 -5.62
C PHE A 418 12.61 -20.43 -5.17
N LYS A 419 11.97 -19.62 -6.00
CA LYS A 419 11.85 -18.17 -5.85
C LYS A 419 10.49 -17.82 -5.24
N ILE A 420 10.48 -17.11 -4.11
CA ILE A 420 9.27 -16.66 -3.42
C ILE A 420 9.27 -15.14 -3.28
N TYR A 421 8.19 -14.51 -3.71
CA TYR A 421 7.96 -13.09 -3.44
C TYR A 421 6.89 -12.92 -2.36
N ALA A 422 7.26 -12.32 -1.22
CA ALA A 422 6.37 -12.08 -0.08
C ALA A 422 6.00 -10.61 0.04
N SER A 423 4.72 -10.28 -0.04
CA SER A 423 4.21 -8.91 0.09
C SER A 423 2.94 -8.86 0.94
N ALA A 424 2.77 -7.75 1.68
CA ALA A 424 1.59 -7.51 2.50
C ALA A 424 0.48 -6.85 1.66
N LEU A 425 -0.13 -7.61 0.76
CA LEU A 425 -1.14 -7.13 -0.17
C LEU A 425 -2.47 -6.90 0.55
N THR A 426 -2.84 -5.63 0.73
CA THR A 426 -4.10 -5.28 1.39
C THR A 426 -5.26 -5.49 0.42
N THR A 427 -6.19 -6.36 0.79
CA THR A 427 -7.32 -6.78 -0.05
C THR A 427 -8.68 -6.39 0.51
N ILE A 428 -8.72 -5.94 1.77
CA ILE A 428 -9.91 -5.32 2.34
C ILE A 428 -10.00 -3.87 1.84
N LEU A 429 -11.18 -3.44 1.42
CA LEU A 429 -11.44 -2.07 1.00
C LEU A 429 -11.99 -1.24 2.16
N LEU A 430 -11.84 0.08 2.11
CA LEU A 430 -12.55 0.95 3.04
C LEU A 430 -14.06 0.90 2.75
N ASP A 431 -14.42 1.07 1.48
CA ASP A 431 -15.74 0.85 0.87
C ASP A 431 -15.55 0.55 -0.64
N ASP A 432 -16.61 0.34 -1.41
CA ASP A 432 -16.52 -0.08 -2.81
C ASP A 432 -15.71 0.86 -3.72
N HIS A 433 -15.58 2.15 -3.38
CA HIS A 433 -14.84 3.12 -4.19
C HIS A 433 -13.56 3.64 -3.54
N ASN A 434 -13.25 3.19 -2.32
CA ASN A 434 -12.06 3.58 -1.57
C ASN A 434 -11.23 2.35 -1.21
N TYR A 435 -10.22 2.06 -2.04
CA TYR A 435 -9.25 1.00 -1.73
C TYR A 435 -8.25 1.44 -0.66
N ILE A 436 -7.61 0.49 -0.01
CA ILE A 436 -6.54 0.72 0.97
C ILE A 436 -5.19 0.37 0.32
N PRO A 437 -4.28 1.35 0.16
CA PRO A 437 -2.98 1.08 -0.45
C PRO A 437 -2.15 0.08 0.37
N THR A 438 -1.56 -0.91 -0.28
CA THR A 438 -0.58 -1.82 0.33
C THR A 438 0.58 -1.08 0.97
N THR A 439 0.96 0.06 0.39
CA THR A 439 2.02 0.93 0.95
C THR A 439 1.67 1.50 2.30
N ASP A 440 0.40 1.80 2.57
CA ASP A 440 -0.06 2.33 3.85
C ASP A 440 0.04 1.26 4.95
N ASN A 441 -0.40 0.05 4.63
CA ASN A 441 -0.28 -1.08 5.54
C ASN A 441 1.19 -1.34 5.92
N ARG A 442 2.07 -1.38 4.92
CA ARG A 442 3.51 -1.59 5.14
C ARG A 442 4.16 -0.43 5.92
N LEU A 443 3.74 0.81 5.67
CA LEU A 443 4.22 1.96 6.43
C LEU A 443 3.77 1.89 7.89
N LEU A 444 2.53 1.50 8.17
CA LEU A 444 2.04 1.28 9.54
C LEU A 444 2.82 0.16 10.24
N ARG A 445 3.03 -0.98 9.59
CA ARG A 445 3.90 -2.06 10.09
C ARG A 445 5.29 -1.53 10.43
N ARG A 446 5.89 -0.72 9.54
CA ARG A 446 7.22 -0.16 9.73
C ARG A 446 7.28 0.82 10.90
N ILE A 447 6.30 1.73 11.02
CA ILE A 447 6.23 2.69 12.13
C ILE A 447 6.20 1.95 13.48
N VAL A 448 5.31 0.95 13.63
CA VAL A 448 5.20 0.19 14.87
C VAL A 448 6.48 -0.59 15.18
N ARG A 449 7.06 -1.28 14.19
CA ARG A 449 8.31 -2.03 14.34
C ARG A 449 9.49 -1.13 14.69
N ASP A 450 9.68 -0.04 13.92
CA ASP A 450 10.86 0.82 14.05
C ASP A 450 10.85 1.60 15.37
N HIS A 451 9.66 1.99 15.85
CA HIS A 451 9.51 2.54 17.20
C HIS A 451 9.93 1.52 18.27
N LYS A 452 9.44 0.28 18.15
CA LYS A 452 9.63 -0.75 19.19
C LYS A 452 11.05 -1.29 19.25
N TYR A 453 11.69 -1.49 18.10
CA TYR A 453 12.95 -2.24 18.01
C TYR A 453 14.14 -1.44 17.50
N ARG A 454 13.92 -0.22 16.99
CA ARG A 454 14.97 0.60 16.36
C ARG A 454 15.06 2.00 16.93
N ALA A 455 14.31 2.28 17.99
CA ALA A 455 14.25 3.58 18.67
C ALA A 455 14.01 4.76 17.71
N ARG A 456 13.18 4.56 16.66
CA ARG A 456 12.82 5.59 15.68
C ARG A 456 11.40 6.08 15.91
N SER A 457 11.20 7.39 15.80
CA SER A 457 9.88 8.02 15.83
C SER A 457 9.08 7.73 14.56
N ALA A 458 7.75 7.92 14.62
CA ALA A 458 6.90 7.89 13.43
C ALA A 458 7.31 8.96 12.41
N GLN A 459 7.70 10.16 12.88
CA GLN A 459 8.18 11.24 12.01
C GLN A 459 9.40 10.79 11.19
N GLU A 460 10.44 10.25 11.83
CA GLU A 460 11.65 9.78 11.15
C GLU A 460 11.35 8.65 10.17
N THR A 461 10.44 7.74 10.53
CA THR A 461 10.03 6.63 9.66
C THR A 461 9.29 7.13 8.42
N ILE A 462 8.39 8.11 8.57
CA ILE A 462 7.66 8.75 7.46
C ILE A 462 8.64 9.54 6.58
N ALA A 463 9.58 10.28 7.16
CA ALA A 463 10.59 11.03 6.41
C ALA A 463 11.45 10.14 5.50
N GLN A 464 11.79 8.93 5.96
CA GLN A 464 12.57 7.96 5.17
C GLN A 464 11.74 7.22 4.11
N TRP A 465 10.41 7.17 4.26
CA TRP A 465 9.56 6.33 3.41
C TRP A 465 9.69 6.60 1.90
N PRO A 466 9.78 7.86 1.42
CA PRO A 466 10.00 8.15 0.00
C PRO A 466 11.28 7.52 -0.57
N SER A 467 12.38 7.52 0.19
CA SER A 467 13.65 6.90 -0.23
C SER A 467 13.50 5.37 -0.33
N VAL A 468 12.86 4.75 0.67
CA VAL A 468 12.54 3.31 0.62
C VAL A 468 11.72 2.97 -0.62
N ARG A 469 10.70 3.78 -0.93
CA ARG A 469 9.85 3.55 -2.12
C ARG A 469 10.62 3.66 -3.42
N ARG A 470 11.54 4.63 -3.57
CA ARG A 470 12.41 4.75 -4.75
C ARG A 470 13.30 3.51 -4.93
N GLY A 471 13.86 3.01 -3.84
CA GLY A 471 14.67 1.79 -3.87
C GLY A 471 13.87 0.55 -4.26
N GLU A 472 12.66 0.39 -3.72
CA GLU A 472 11.74 -0.71 -4.08
C GLU A 472 11.39 -0.69 -5.57
N GLU A 473 11.03 0.46 -6.12
CA GLU A 473 10.69 0.63 -7.54
C GLU A 473 11.87 0.28 -8.46
N ARG A 474 13.09 0.59 -8.02
CA ARG A 474 14.29 0.38 -8.83
C ARG A 474 14.88 -1.02 -8.71
N TRP A 475 14.87 -1.61 -7.51
CA TRP A 475 15.70 -2.77 -7.20
C TRP A 475 14.92 -4.03 -6.79
N ILE A 476 13.63 -3.92 -6.45
CA ILE A 476 12.85 -5.03 -5.92
C ILE A 476 11.69 -5.39 -6.85
N PHE A 477 10.82 -4.43 -7.20
CA PHE A 477 9.64 -4.68 -8.02
C PHE A 477 9.92 -5.19 -9.43
N PRO A 478 11.04 -4.85 -10.10
CA PRO A 478 11.33 -5.41 -11.42
C PRO A 478 11.45 -6.94 -11.43
N PHE A 479 11.79 -7.56 -10.29
CA PHE A 479 12.01 -9.00 -10.19
C PHE A 479 10.84 -9.76 -9.55
N GLN A 480 9.76 -9.10 -9.15
CA GLN A 480 8.68 -9.74 -8.41
C GLN A 480 7.94 -10.81 -9.22
N GLU A 481 7.74 -10.59 -10.53
CA GLU A 481 7.07 -11.55 -11.42
C GLU A 481 7.96 -12.74 -11.82
N GLU A 482 9.25 -12.72 -11.50
CA GLU A 482 10.15 -13.87 -11.68
C GLU A 482 9.98 -14.94 -10.58
N ALA A 483 9.23 -14.67 -9.53
CA ALA A 483 8.98 -15.62 -8.46
C ALA A 483 8.22 -16.87 -8.95
N ASP A 484 8.58 -18.06 -8.45
CA ASP A 484 7.82 -19.29 -8.66
C ASP A 484 6.51 -19.28 -7.88
N GLU A 485 6.47 -18.53 -6.77
CA GLU A 485 5.30 -18.34 -5.93
C GLU A 485 5.26 -16.91 -5.37
N MET A 486 4.10 -16.28 -5.41
CA MET A 486 3.82 -15.04 -4.68
C MET A 486 2.95 -15.33 -3.47
N VAL A 487 3.33 -14.77 -2.32
CA VAL A 487 2.63 -14.99 -1.06
C VAL A 487 2.12 -13.67 -0.50
N ASN A 488 0.82 -13.59 -0.26
CA ASN A 488 0.25 -12.50 0.52
C ASN A 488 0.49 -12.74 2.01
N THR A 489 1.22 -11.84 2.63
CA THR A 489 1.52 -11.86 4.07
C THR A 489 0.57 -10.98 4.89
N ALA A 490 -0.36 -10.26 4.24
CA ALA A 490 -1.37 -9.49 4.94
C ALA A 490 -2.43 -10.42 5.56
N LEU A 491 -2.90 -10.03 6.74
CA LEU A 491 -4.00 -10.70 7.43
C LEU A 491 -5.23 -9.78 7.39
N LEU A 492 -6.42 -10.36 7.26
CA LEU A 492 -7.67 -9.61 7.14
C LEU A 492 -7.88 -8.59 8.28
N PHE A 493 -7.44 -8.95 9.48
CA PHE A 493 -7.65 -8.19 10.72
C PHE A 493 -6.47 -7.26 11.08
N GLU A 494 -5.38 -7.26 10.32
CA GLU A 494 -4.11 -6.67 10.78
C GLU A 494 -4.14 -5.15 10.99
N LEU A 495 -4.84 -4.41 10.14
CA LEU A 495 -4.96 -2.96 10.31
C LEU A 495 -5.67 -2.59 11.61
N ALA A 496 -6.69 -3.37 12.00
CA ALA A 496 -7.37 -3.21 13.28
C ALA A 496 -6.48 -3.59 14.48
N ALA A 497 -5.61 -4.60 14.29
CA ALA A 497 -4.65 -5.01 15.33
C ALA A 497 -3.48 -4.00 15.48
N LEU A 498 -3.04 -3.38 14.39
CA LEU A 498 -1.98 -2.36 14.41
C LEU A 498 -2.46 -1.02 14.95
N ARG A 499 -3.76 -0.72 14.85
CA ARG A 499 -4.35 0.58 15.13
C ARG A 499 -3.93 1.17 16.48
N ASP A 500 -4.13 0.42 17.56
CA ASP A 500 -3.91 0.92 18.92
C ASP A 500 -2.43 1.20 19.24
N GLN A 501 -1.50 0.58 18.52
CA GLN A 501 -0.07 0.88 18.62
C GLN A 501 0.36 2.01 17.68
N ALA A 502 -0.22 2.09 16.49
CA ALA A 502 0.16 3.08 15.49
C ALA A 502 -0.43 4.48 15.76
N LEU A 503 -1.68 4.57 16.27
CA LEU A 503 -2.35 5.86 16.50
C LEU A 503 -1.56 6.80 17.41
N PRO A 504 -1.13 6.39 18.62
CA PRO A 504 -0.36 7.28 19.51
C PRO A 504 0.93 7.78 18.85
N LEU A 505 1.65 6.90 18.14
CA LEU A 505 2.89 7.26 17.44
C LEU A 505 2.68 8.31 16.33
N LEU A 506 1.56 8.21 15.63
CA LEU A 506 1.18 9.17 14.59
C LEU A 506 0.71 10.50 15.20
N GLU A 507 0.15 10.49 16.41
CA GLU A 507 -0.27 11.69 17.15
C GLU A 507 0.91 12.50 17.68
N GLU A 508 2.05 11.86 17.92
CA GLU A 508 3.29 12.53 18.35
C GLU A 508 3.93 13.38 17.24
N VAL A 509 3.57 13.19 15.97
CA VAL A 509 4.12 14.00 14.87
C VAL A 509 3.55 15.41 14.92
N PRO A 510 4.38 16.45 15.14
CA PRO A 510 3.89 17.82 15.34
C PRO A 510 3.37 18.44 14.04
N GLU A 511 2.39 19.35 14.13
CA GLU A 511 1.83 20.06 12.98
C GLU A 511 2.86 20.89 12.21
N SER A 512 3.95 21.29 12.86
CA SER A 512 5.05 22.03 12.25
C SER A 512 5.93 21.16 11.34
N ALA A 513 5.87 19.82 11.47
CA ALA A 513 6.70 18.91 10.69
C ALA A 513 6.17 18.71 9.27
N PRO A 514 7.05 18.60 8.26
CA PRO A 514 6.66 18.26 6.88
C PRO A 514 5.89 16.93 6.77
N GLU A 515 6.21 15.97 7.64
CA GLU A 515 5.63 14.63 7.73
C GLU A 515 4.20 14.62 8.29
N TYR A 516 3.75 15.73 8.90
CA TYR A 516 2.42 15.82 9.53
C TYR A 516 1.29 15.47 8.57
N SER A 517 1.38 15.89 7.33
CA SER A 517 0.38 15.57 6.30
C SER A 517 0.13 14.06 6.17
N GLU A 518 1.19 13.28 6.12
CA GLU A 518 1.10 11.82 5.97
C GLU A 518 0.69 11.16 7.30
N ALA A 519 1.22 11.63 8.42
CA ALA A 519 0.81 11.17 9.75
C ALA A 519 -0.69 11.43 9.99
N TYR A 520 -1.19 12.63 9.66
CA TYR A 520 -2.59 12.99 9.76
C TYR A 520 -3.48 12.11 8.88
N ARG A 521 -3.06 11.85 7.63
CA ARG A 521 -3.79 11.00 6.69
C ARG A 521 -3.91 9.55 7.22
N LEU A 522 -2.82 8.97 7.69
CA LEU A 522 -2.82 7.61 8.27
C LEU A 522 -3.63 7.54 9.56
N ARG A 523 -3.51 8.55 10.43
CA ARG A 523 -4.31 8.65 11.65
C ARG A 523 -5.81 8.70 11.33
N LYS A 524 -6.22 9.58 10.39
CA LYS A 524 -7.61 9.67 9.94
C LYS A 524 -8.10 8.32 9.37
N PHE A 525 -7.29 7.66 8.56
CA PHE A 525 -7.60 6.34 8.01
C PHE A 525 -7.83 5.30 9.11
N LEU A 526 -6.96 5.21 10.10
CA LEU A 526 -7.09 4.24 11.20
C LEU A 526 -8.35 4.45 12.06
N THR A 527 -8.93 5.66 12.06
CA THR A 527 -10.20 5.90 12.79
C THR A 527 -11.40 5.17 12.20
N TYR A 528 -11.33 4.70 10.96
CA TYR A 528 -12.41 3.91 10.36
C TYR A 528 -12.46 2.46 10.87
N LEU A 529 -11.38 1.96 11.41
CA LEU A 529 -11.25 0.59 11.90
C LEU A 529 -11.64 0.48 13.37
N LYS A 530 -12.45 -0.51 13.71
CA LYS A 530 -12.69 -0.86 15.11
C LYS A 530 -11.44 -1.55 15.66
N PRO A 531 -10.90 -1.12 16.84
CA PRO A 531 -9.74 -1.77 17.43
C PRO A 531 -10.08 -3.20 17.88
N ILE A 532 -9.11 -4.08 17.79
CA ILE A 532 -9.21 -5.46 18.24
C ILE A 532 -8.09 -5.80 19.24
N SER A 533 -8.38 -6.69 20.19
CA SER A 533 -7.36 -7.16 21.12
C SER A 533 -6.34 -8.04 20.41
N THR A 534 -5.05 -7.75 20.65
CA THR A 534 -3.94 -8.57 20.15
C THR A 534 -3.59 -9.75 21.03
N ARG A 535 -4.29 -9.93 22.17
CA ARG A 535 -4.03 -11.04 23.13
C ARG A 535 -4.31 -12.41 22.52
N GLY A 536 -5.33 -12.51 21.66
CA GLY A 536 -5.71 -13.75 20.98
C GLY A 536 -4.85 -14.14 19.77
N LEU A 537 -3.87 -13.31 19.38
CA LEU A 537 -3.01 -13.62 18.25
C LEU A 537 -2.04 -14.77 18.58
N PRO A 538 -1.91 -15.79 17.72
CA PRO A 538 -0.91 -16.83 17.90
C PRO A 538 0.50 -16.24 18.08
N PRO A 539 1.35 -16.86 18.91
CA PRO A 539 2.72 -16.37 19.10
C PRO A 539 3.60 -16.53 17.88
N THR A 540 3.17 -17.34 16.89
CA THR A 540 3.81 -17.53 15.59
C THR A 540 3.16 -16.70 14.48
N SER A 541 2.16 -15.88 14.80
CA SER A 541 1.51 -14.97 13.84
C SER A 541 2.54 -14.05 13.19
N LEU A 542 2.36 -13.82 11.91
CA LEU A 542 3.21 -12.91 11.13
C LEU A 542 3.22 -11.49 11.72
N LEU A 543 2.10 -11.04 12.28
CA LEU A 543 2.00 -9.73 12.92
C LEU A 543 2.86 -9.59 14.19
N ARG A 544 3.25 -10.68 14.83
CA ARG A 544 4.11 -10.62 16.01
C ARG A 544 5.50 -10.03 15.74
N GLU A 545 5.98 -10.08 14.51
CA GLU A 545 7.20 -9.37 14.08
C GLU A 545 7.08 -7.86 14.36
N PHE A 546 5.90 -7.30 14.21
CA PHE A 546 5.65 -5.87 14.38
C PHE A 546 5.12 -5.54 15.78
N LEU A 547 4.14 -6.30 16.24
CA LEU A 547 3.46 -6.08 17.53
C LEU A 547 4.25 -6.57 18.74
N GLY A 548 5.19 -7.50 18.52
CA GLY A 548 5.93 -8.17 19.59
C GLY A 548 5.21 -9.39 20.17
N GLY A 549 5.89 -10.08 21.09
CA GLY A 549 5.37 -11.30 21.71
C GLY A 549 5.45 -12.53 20.81
N SER A 550 6.38 -12.53 19.83
CA SER A 550 6.69 -13.71 19.02
C SER A 550 7.48 -14.75 19.81
N THR A 551 7.25 -16.03 19.50
CA THR A 551 8.15 -17.13 19.91
C THR A 551 9.36 -17.27 19.00
N PHE A 552 9.34 -16.65 17.83
CA PHE A 552 10.50 -16.58 16.97
C PHE A 552 11.49 -15.51 17.47
N LYS A 553 12.80 -15.81 17.38
CA LYS A 553 13.89 -14.84 17.62
C LYS A 553 14.19 -14.10 16.31
N TYR A 554 14.30 -12.79 16.36
CA TYR A 554 14.62 -11.92 15.22
C TYR A 554 16.02 -11.35 15.31
#